data_18a287ec97ae31e1a58dad4b15996b2d
#
_entry.id   18a287ec97ae31e1a58dad4b15996b2d
#
_cell.length_a   1.000
_cell.length_b   1.000
_cell.length_c   1.000
_cell.angle_alpha   90.00
_cell.angle_beta   90.00
_cell.angle_gamma   90.00
#
_symmetry.space_group_name_H-M   'P 1'
#
loop_
_entity.id
_entity.type
_entity.pdbx_description
1 polymer ?
#
loop_
_entity_poly.entity_id
_entity_poly.type
_entity_poly.pdbx_seq_one_letter_code
_entity_poly.pdbx_strand_id
1 'polypeptide(L)'
;MAACTSFASTTTAPASPQFHDGKYRNPVEMHKMSFGEMAKLWWIFLFDKPKGTIPEQAVPVRALSQAALLAAPDNTLYRLGHSTMLIKLGGEFYLTDPVFSERASPVQWAGPARFHAPPISIDELPPIKAVILSHDHYDHLDHASVKALAAKTTLFLTPLGVGDRLIDWGVDRAKVRQFDWWQGTEVGGVRITATPAQHFSGRGLHDAGKTLWASWVIQHDELRLFFSGDTGYFKGFKEIGARFGPFDVALLETGAYDKRWPDVHMQPEETMQAFHDLNAGWLFPVHNGTFDLGMHRWQDPFDRIAQLADDKGVKLTTPEMGEALDLKQPHAGGRWWQNLK
;
A
#
# COMPACT_ATOMS: atom_id res chain seq x y z
N MET A 1 -40.47 24.84 -32.97
CA MET A 1 -39.20 25.29 -32.38
C MET A 1 -39.24 24.95 -30.90
N ALA A 2 -38.64 23.86 -30.52
CA ALA A 2 -38.52 23.45 -29.14
C ALA A 2 -37.04 23.62 -28.75
N ALA A 3 -36.81 24.51 -27.78
CA ALA A 3 -35.47 24.79 -27.25
C ALA A 3 -35.03 23.66 -26.31
N CYS A 4 -34.01 22.91 -26.70
CA CYS A 4 -33.30 22.01 -25.79
C CYS A 4 -32.37 22.83 -24.89
N THR A 5 -32.78 23.01 -23.64
CA THR A 5 -31.91 23.49 -22.57
C THR A 5 -31.05 22.33 -22.07
N SER A 6 -29.77 22.34 -22.43
CA SER A 6 -28.77 21.44 -21.85
C SER A 6 -28.46 21.91 -20.42
N PHE A 7 -28.87 21.11 -19.43
CA PHE A 7 -28.39 21.25 -18.07
C PHE A 7 -26.98 20.67 -17.99
N ALA A 8 -25.98 21.51 -18.00
CA ALA A 8 -24.64 21.17 -17.58
C ALA A 8 -24.67 21.08 -16.04
N SER A 9 -24.72 19.84 -15.50
CA SER A 9 -24.54 19.61 -14.09
C SER A 9 -23.06 19.68 -13.76
N THR A 10 -22.57 20.87 -13.40
CA THR A 10 -21.30 21.05 -12.72
C THR A 10 -21.48 20.72 -11.24
N THR A 11 -21.47 19.44 -10.88
CA THR A 11 -21.24 19.05 -9.49
C THR A 11 -19.76 19.26 -9.20
N THR A 12 -19.38 20.46 -8.78
CA THR A 12 -18.10 20.67 -8.09
C THR A 12 -18.17 19.84 -6.80
N ALA A 13 -17.38 18.75 -6.73
CA ALA A 13 -17.16 18.08 -5.46
C ALA A 13 -16.70 19.12 -4.43
N PRO A 14 -17.16 19.05 -3.16
CA PRO A 14 -16.68 19.98 -2.15
C PRO A 14 -15.16 19.93 -2.10
N ALA A 15 -14.52 21.10 -2.07
CA ALA A 15 -13.07 21.20 -2.05
C ALA A 15 -12.55 20.43 -0.83
N SER A 16 -11.66 19.47 -1.06
CA SER A 16 -11.02 18.71 0.02
C SER A 16 -10.32 19.68 1.00
N PRO A 17 -10.49 19.54 2.32
CA PRO A 17 -9.76 20.33 3.31
C PRO A 17 -8.24 20.21 3.19
N GLN A 18 -7.74 19.16 2.51
CA GLN A 18 -6.33 18.91 2.29
C GLN A 18 -5.79 19.58 1.02
N PHE A 19 -6.68 20.12 0.17
CA PHE A 19 -6.30 20.71 -1.12
C PHE A 19 -6.14 22.23 -1.01
N HIS A 20 -4.87 22.70 -1.06
CA HIS A 20 -4.52 24.13 -0.99
C HIS A 20 -3.53 24.49 -2.11
N ASP A 21 -3.71 25.65 -2.73
CA ASP A 21 -2.81 26.16 -3.78
C ASP A 21 -2.54 25.16 -4.91
N GLY A 22 -3.58 24.41 -5.30
CA GLY A 22 -3.50 23.43 -6.38
C GLY A 22 -2.76 22.14 -6.03
N LYS A 23 -2.55 21.85 -4.72
CA LYS A 23 -1.87 20.65 -4.21
C LYS A 23 -2.52 20.13 -2.96
N TYR A 24 -2.48 18.81 -2.77
CA TYR A 24 -2.78 18.16 -1.50
C TYR A 24 -1.65 18.38 -0.51
N ARG A 25 -1.98 18.47 0.76
CA ARG A 25 -1.06 18.74 1.88
C ARG A 25 -1.21 17.72 2.98
N ASN A 26 -0.13 17.44 3.67
CA ASN A 26 -0.13 16.63 4.89
C ASN A 26 -0.73 17.39 6.07
N PRO A 27 -1.22 16.67 7.12
CA PRO A 27 -1.65 17.29 8.36
C PRO A 27 -0.50 17.99 9.10
N VAL A 28 0.73 17.48 8.93
CA VAL A 28 1.96 18.03 9.51
C VAL A 28 2.90 18.43 8.38
N GLU A 29 3.53 19.58 8.52
CA GLU A 29 4.51 20.07 7.54
C GLU A 29 5.73 19.13 7.52
N MET A 30 6.09 18.68 6.31
CA MET A 30 7.26 17.81 6.11
C MET A 30 8.55 18.62 6.03
N HIS A 31 9.65 17.98 6.40
CA HIS A 31 10.98 18.50 6.14
C HIS A 31 11.19 18.70 4.63
N LYS A 32 11.63 19.91 4.26
CA LYS A 32 11.94 20.25 2.86
C LYS A 32 13.42 20.08 2.63
N MET A 33 13.80 19.07 1.86
CA MET A 33 15.19 18.96 1.42
C MET A 33 15.57 20.14 0.53
N SER A 34 16.75 20.71 0.78
CA SER A 34 17.37 21.68 -0.12
C SER A 34 17.77 21.01 -1.45
N PHE A 35 17.99 21.82 -2.49
CA PHE A 35 18.49 21.31 -3.78
C PHE A 35 19.81 20.54 -3.64
N GLY A 36 20.73 21.01 -2.76
CA GLY A 36 22.00 20.33 -2.50
C GLY A 36 21.83 18.97 -1.83
N GLU A 37 20.92 18.84 -0.87
CA GLU A 37 20.59 17.55 -0.23
C GLU A 37 19.97 16.59 -1.22
N MET A 38 19.07 17.06 -2.08
CA MET A 38 18.45 16.24 -3.11
C MET A 38 19.47 15.77 -4.16
N ALA A 39 20.36 16.65 -4.62
CA ALA A 39 21.42 16.28 -5.56
C ALA A 39 22.39 15.25 -4.95
N LYS A 40 22.77 15.42 -3.68
CA LYS A 40 23.57 14.46 -2.93
C LYS A 40 22.87 13.11 -2.77
N LEU A 41 21.56 13.12 -2.48
CA LEU A 41 20.75 11.91 -2.38
C LEU A 41 20.73 11.14 -3.69
N TRP A 42 20.49 11.82 -4.81
CA TRP A 42 20.54 11.20 -6.14
C TRP A 42 21.90 10.62 -6.47
N TRP A 43 22.98 11.34 -6.11
CA TRP A 43 24.33 10.81 -6.28
C TRP A 43 24.56 9.52 -5.51
N ILE A 44 24.19 9.48 -4.22
CA ILE A 44 24.31 8.28 -3.38
C ILE A 44 23.48 7.14 -3.96
N PHE A 45 22.25 7.40 -4.35
CA PHE A 45 21.34 6.39 -4.91
C PHE A 45 21.90 5.75 -6.19
N LEU A 46 22.55 6.54 -7.03
CA LEU A 46 23.07 6.07 -8.32
C LEU A 46 24.47 5.44 -8.23
N PHE A 47 25.32 5.92 -7.31
CA PHE A 47 26.76 5.62 -7.34
C PHE A 47 27.34 5.12 -6.02
N ASP A 48 26.66 5.32 -4.89
CA ASP A 48 27.20 4.99 -3.57
C ASP A 48 26.13 4.32 -2.67
N LYS A 49 25.25 3.53 -3.29
CA LYS A 49 24.23 2.79 -2.57
C LYS A 49 24.86 1.72 -1.68
N PRO A 50 24.36 1.51 -0.44
CA PRO A 50 24.89 0.47 0.44
C PRO A 50 24.89 -0.91 -0.22
N LYS A 51 25.84 -1.76 0.15
CA LYS A 51 25.86 -3.16 -0.30
C LYS A 51 24.75 -3.96 0.39
N GLY A 52 24.27 -5.02 -0.29
CA GLY A 52 23.26 -5.93 0.27
C GLY A 52 21.84 -5.37 0.25
N THR A 53 21.55 -4.36 -0.59
CA THR A 53 20.17 -3.85 -0.76
C THR A 53 19.30 -4.78 -1.60
N ILE A 54 19.93 -5.74 -2.29
CA ILE A 54 19.28 -6.78 -3.12
C ILE A 54 19.69 -8.15 -2.57
N PRO A 55 18.76 -9.12 -2.44
CA PRO A 55 19.09 -10.47 -2.01
C PRO A 55 19.98 -11.18 -3.06
N GLU A 56 21.00 -11.91 -2.60
CA GLU A 56 21.84 -12.75 -3.46
C GLU A 56 21.18 -14.09 -3.80
N GLN A 57 20.24 -14.50 -2.99
CA GLN A 57 19.48 -15.75 -3.13
C GLN A 57 18.00 -15.45 -3.43
N ALA A 58 17.34 -16.41 -4.07
CA ALA A 58 15.92 -16.27 -4.40
C ALA A 58 15.07 -16.14 -3.13
N VAL A 59 14.23 -15.12 -3.07
CA VAL A 59 13.21 -14.96 -2.02
C VAL A 59 12.19 -16.10 -2.16
N PRO A 60 11.81 -16.78 -1.06
CA PRO A 60 10.86 -17.88 -1.12
C PRO A 60 9.48 -17.40 -1.58
N VAL A 61 8.91 -18.13 -2.53
CA VAL A 61 7.59 -17.86 -3.09
C VAL A 61 6.79 -19.17 -3.14
N ARG A 62 5.64 -19.18 -2.50
CA ARG A 62 4.66 -20.26 -2.60
C ARG A 62 3.72 -19.96 -3.77
N ALA A 63 3.85 -20.72 -4.85
CA ALA A 63 2.98 -20.56 -6.01
C ALA A 63 1.51 -20.77 -5.63
N LEU A 64 0.65 -19.87 -6.10
CA LEU A 64 -0.79 -19.93 -5.91
C LEU A 64 -1.47 -20.34 -7.22
N SER A 65 -2.66 -20.91 -7.11
CA SER A 65 -3.54 -21.15 -8.25
C SER A 65 -4.93 -20.59 -7.98
N GLN A 66 -5.66 -20.25 -9.04
CA GLN A 66 -7.04 -19.79 -8.90
C GLN A 66 -7.91 -20.78 -8.12
N ALA A 67 -7.75 -22.08 -8.39
CA ALA A 67 -8.50 -23.13 -7.70
C ALA A 67 -8.24 -23.13 -6.18
N ALA A 68 -6.96 -22.98 -5.77
CA ALA A 68 -6.60 -22.91 -4.36
C ALA A 68 -7.18 -21.66 -3.69
N LEU A 69 -7.14 -20.50 -4.38
CA LEU A 69 -7.72 -19.26 -3.87
C LEU A 69 -9.24 -19.37 -3.69
N LEU A 70 -9.95 -19.92 -4.69
CA LEU A 70 -11.40 -20.10 -4.61
C LEU A 70 -11.81 -21.06 -3.49
N ALA A 71 -11.03 -22.13 -3.25
CA ALA A 71 -11.26 -23.09 -2.17
C ALA A 71 -10.83 -22.60 -0.79
N ALA A 72 -10.03 -21.54 -0.69
CA ALA A 72 -9.56 -21.00 0.58
C ALA A 72 -10.74 -20.55 1.46
N PRO A 73 -10.64 -20.68 2.80
CA PRO A 73 -11.65 -20.14 3.71
C PRO A 73 -11.70 -18.60 3.63
N ASP A 74 -12.81 -18.03 4.08
CA ASP A 74 -12.92 -16.59 4.31
C ASP A 74 -11.93 -16.11 5.37
N ASN A 75 -11.66 -14.82 5.38
CA ASN A 75 -10.70 -14.16 6.26
C ASN A 75 -9.25 -14.64 6.04
N THR A 76 -8.93 -15.01 4.79
CA THR A 76 -7.57 -15.39 4.40
C THR A 76 -6.89 -14.23 3.66
N LEU A 77 -5.65 -13.93 4.06
CA LEU A 77 -4.78 -12.97 3.42
C LEU A 77 -3.59 -13.68 2.79
N TYR A 78 -3.19 -13.25 1.58
CA TYR A 78 -1.98 -13.69 0.89
C TYR A 78 -1.11 -12.48 0.59
N ARG A 79 0.17 -12.54 0.95
CA ARG A 79 1.17 -11.57 0.54
C ARG A 79 1.62 -11.87 -0.89
N LEU A 80 1.36 -10.98 -1.84
CA LEU A 80 1.79 -11.15 -3.23
C LEU A 80 3.13 -10.45 -3.53
N GLY A 81 3.52 -9.52 -2.66
CA GLY A 81 4.76 -8.78 -2.72
C GLY A 81 4.58 -7.30 -2.38
N HIS A 82 5.60 -6.65 -1.86
CA HIS A 82 5.61 -5.25 -1.48
C HIS A 82 4.41 -4.86 -0.60
N SER A 83 3.51 -4.04 -1.11
CA SER A 83 2.23 -3.65 -0.48
C SER A 83 1.02 -4.28 -1.19
N THR A 84 1.24 -5.26 -2.09
CA THR A 84 0.19 -6.01 -2.78
C THR A 84 -0.27 -7.18 -1.94
N MET A 85 -1.48 -7.07 -1.36
CA MET A 85 -2.12 -8.10 -0.56
C MET A 85 -3.42 -8.55 -1.22
N LEU A 86 -3.64 -9.86 -1.34
CA LEU A 86 -4.90 -10.44 -1.76
C LEU A 86 -5.64 -10.92 -0.52
N ILE A 87 -6.86 -10.42 -0.30
CA ILE A 87 -7.65 -10.69 0.90
C ILE A 87 -8.99 -11.28 0.49
N LYS A 88 -9.38 -12.42 1.07
CA LYS A 88 -10.70 -13.04 0.88
C LYS A 88 -11.59 -12.70 2.07
N LEU A 89 -12.69 -11.97 1.82
CA LEU A 89 -13.68 -11.55 2.82
C LEU A 89 -15.09 -11.70 2.23
N GLY A 90 -16.00 -12.35 2.96
CA GLY A 90 -17.38 -12.54 2.52
C GLY A 90 -17.50 -13.32 1.20
N GLY A 91 -16.60 -14.27 0.93
CA GLY A 91 -16.54 -15.03 -0.31
C GLY A 91 -15.93 -14.27 -1.51
N GLU A 92 -15.58 -12.99 -1.35
CA GLU A 92 -15.08 -12.10 -2.40
C GLU A 92 -13.61 -11.75 -2.19
N PHE A 93 -12.90 -11.35 -3.27
CA PHE A 93 -11.49 -10.99 -3.21
C PHE A 93 -11.28 -9.48 -3.31
N TYR A 94 -10.41 -8.96 -2.44
CA TYR A 94 -9.97 -7.58 -2.37
C TYR A 94 -8.45 -7.54 -2.57
N LEU A 95 -7.95 -6.52 -3.27
CA LEU A 95 -6.54 -6.43 -3.63
C LEU A 95 -6.01 -5.03 -3.29
N THR A 96 -4.94 -4.94 -2.49
CA THR A 96 -4.28 -3.66 -2.19
C THR A 96 -3.11 -3.41 -3.13
N ASP A 97 -2.90 -2.16 -3.53
CA ASP A 97 -1.75 -1.63 -4.28
C ASP A 97 -1.11 -2.63 -5.27
N PRO A 98 -1.83 -3.05 -6.33
CA PRO A 98 -1.39 -4.14 -7.19
C PRO A 98 -0.24 -3.71 -8.11
N VAL A 99 0.95 -4.28 -7.88
CA VAL A 99 2.13 -4.13 -8.73
C VAL A 99 2.64 -5.51 -9.15
N PHE A 100 2.44 -5.85 -10.42
CA PHE A 100 2.86 -7.13 -11.01
C PHE A 100 3.98 -6.96 -12.04
N SER A 101 4.30 -5.73 -12.44
CA SER A 101 5.43 -5.42 -13.33
C SER A 101 6.77 -5.82 -12.73
N GLU A 102 7.76 -6.07 -13.59
CA GLU A 102 9.12 -6.42 -13.18
C GLU A 102 9.83 -5.29 -12.46
N ARG A 103 9.44 -4.04 -12.72
CA ARG A 103 10.06 -2.86 -12.11
C ARG A 103 9.03 -1.88 -11.60
N ALA A 104 9.27 -1.34 -10.42
CA ALA A 104 8.55 -0.18 -9.88
C ALA A 104 9.06 1.11 -10.57
N SER A 105 8.65 1.31 -11.83
CA SER A 105 9.21 2.35 -12.70
C SER A 105 8.27 2.70 -13.84
N PRO A 106 8.36 3.94 -14.40
CA PRO A 106 7.62 4.30 -15.61
C PRO A 106 8.04 3.48 -16.84
N VAL A 107 9.22 2.86 -16.80
CA VAL A 107 9.77 2.05 -17.89
C VAL A 107 10.28 0.70 -17.35
N GLN A 108 10.19 -0.35 -18.16
CA GLN A 108 10.57 -1.69 -17.70
C GLN A 108 12.04 -2.08 -17.99
N TRP A 109 12.82 -1.19 -18.61
CA TRP A 109 14.26 -1.37 -18.87
C TRP A 109 15.14 -0.70 -17.80
N ALA A 110 14.60 0.16 -16.92
CA ALA A 110 15.33 0.85 -15.85
C ALA A 110 14.47 1.03 -14.59
N GLY A 111 15.10 1.24 -13.45
CA GLY A 111 14.48 1.43 -12.15
C GLY A 111 14.50 0.16 -11.29
N PRO A 112 13.95 0.22 -10.06
CA PRO A 112 14.00 -0.87 -9.10
C PRO A 112 13.34 -2.15 -9.63
N ALA A 113 14.12 -3.23 -9.77
CA ALA A 113 13.63 -4.54 -10.17
C ALA A 113 13.10 -5.29 -8.93
N ARG A 114 12.09 -6.15 -9.15
CA ARG A 114 11.59 -7.02 -8.07
C ARG A 114 12.56 -8.17 -7.77
N PHE A 115 12.60 -8.56 -6.52
CA PHE A 115 13.45 -9.65 -6.02
C PHE A 115 12.89 -11.05 -6.34
N HIS A 116 11.60 -11.15 -6.61
CA HIS A 116 10.88 -12.40 -6.82
C HIS A 116 9.71 -12.21 -7.78
N ALA A 117 9.33 -13.24 -8.52
CA ALA A 117 8.09 -13.24 -9.29
C ALA A 117 6.87 -13.16 -8.37
N PRO A 118 5.74 -12.57 -8.79
CA PRO A 118 4.48 -12.68 -8.05
C PRO A 118 4.08 -14.15 -7.87
N PRO A 119 3.48 -14.54 -6.73
CA PRO A 119 3.02 -15.92 -6.47
C PRO A 119 1.98 -16.44 -7.45
N ILE A 120 1.29 -15.53 -8.14
CA ILE A 120 0.24 -15.81 -9.11
C ILE A 120 0.25 -14.72 -10.19
N SER A 121 -0.11 -15.06 -11.42
CA SER A 121 -0.31 -14.09 -12.49
C SER A 121 -1.66 -13.38 -12.37
N ILE A 122 -1.81 -12.19 -12.98
CA ILE A 122 -3.10 -11.49 -13.02
C ILE A 122 -4.16 -12.34 -13.73
N ASP A 123 -3.80 -13.07 -14.77
CA ASP A 123 -4.74 -13.89 -15.53
C ASP A 123 -5.35 -15.01 -14.68
N GLU A 124 -4.56 -15.57 -13.76
CA GLU A 124 -4.99 -16.62 -12.83
C GLU A 124 -5.69 -16.09 -11.57
N LEU A 125 -5.66 -14.77 -11.30
CA LEU A 125 -6.43 -14.22 -10.19
C LEU A 125 -7.93 -14.48 -10.39
N PRO A 126 -8.67 -14.80 -9.31
CA PRO A 126 -10.13 -14.80 -9.34
C PRO A 126 -10.70 -13.41 -9.66
N PRO A 127 -12.02 -13.28 -9.91
CA PRO A 127 -12.67 -11.97 -9.97
C PRO A 127 -12.37 -11.15 -8.70
N ILE A 128 -12.03 -9.87 -8.88
CA ILE A 128 -11.69 -8.95 -7.80
C ILE A 128 -12.87 -8.03 -7.51
N LYS A 129 -13.36 -8.06 -6.27
CA LYS A 129 -14.47 -7.20 -5.82
C LYS A 129 -14.07 -5.75 -5.75
N ALA A 130 -12.92 -5.47 -5.13
CA ALA A 130 -12.35 -4.13 -5.13
C ALA A 130 -10.83 -4.18 -5.15
N VAL A 131 -10.24 -3.27 -5.93
CA VAL A 131 -8.84 -2.86 -5.82
C VAL A 131 -8.80 -1.60 -4.96
N ILE A 132 -7.96 -1.60 -3.93
CA ILE A 132 -7.79 -0.52 -2.94
C ILE A 132 -6.41 0.07 -3.17
N LEU A 133 -6.32 1.34 -3.55
CA LEU A 133 -5.08 2.03 -3.87
C LEU A 133 -4.76 3.07 -2.79
N SER A 134 -3.52 3.07 -2.30
CA SER A 134 -3.08 4.02 -1.27
C SER A 134 -2.67 5.37 -1.86
N HIS A 135 -1.89 5.37 -2.93
CA HIS A 135 -1.39 6.58 -3.61
C HIS A 135 -0.87 6.24 -5.01
N ASP A 136 -0.23 7.20 -5.69
CA ASP A 136 0.10 7.09 -7.10
C ASP A 136 1.57 6.76 -7.43
N HIS A 137 2.43 6.44 -6.46
CA HIS A 137 3.81 6.04 -6.74
C HIS A 137 3.89 4.73 -7.55
N TYR A 138 5.01 4.51 -8.25
CA TYR A 138 5.15 3.40 -9.21
C TYR A 138 5.16 2.02 -8.55
N ASP A 139 5.52 1.92 -7.29
CA ASP A 139 5.54 0.72 -6.47
C ASP A 139 4.19 0.41 -5.76
N HIS A 140 3.18 1.26 -5.98
CA HIS A 140 1.80 1.08 -5.49
C HIS A 140 0.76 1.14 -6.60
N LEU A 141 0.98 1.98 -7.60
CA LEU A 141 0.09 2.16 -8.75
C LEU A 141 0.83 1.80 -10.05
N ASP A 142 0.70 0.56 -10.47
CA ASP A 142 1.29 0.04 -11.70
C ASP A 142 0.29 0.10 -12.86
N HIS A 143 0.63 0.88 -13.90
CA HIS A 143 -0.21 1.08 -15.07
C HIS A 143 -0.58 -0.23 -15.77
N ALA A 144 0.40 -1.13 -15.97
CA ALA A 144 0.19 -2.41 -16.64
C ALA A 144 -0.75 -3.31 -15.82
N SER A 145 -0.54 -3.37 -14.51
CA SER A 145 -1.40 -4.14 -13.60
C SER A 145 -2.82 -3.62 -13.58
N VAL A 146 -3.02 -2.30 -13.49
CA VAL A 146 -4.37 -1.69 -13.52
C VAL A 146 -5.09 -2.04 -14.81
N LYS A 147 -4.44 -1.92 -15.96
CA LYS A 147 -5.05 -2.26 -17.27
C LYS A 147 -5.43 -3.74 -17.36
N ALA A 148 -4.56 -4.63 -16.92
CA ALA A 148 -4.84 -6.07 -16.93
C ALA A 148 -5.96 -6.45 -15.94
N LEU A 149 -6.03 -5.79 -14.79
CA LEU A 149 -7.06 -6.00 -13.78
C LEU A 149 -8.42 -5.41 -14.14
N ALA A 150 -8.50 -4.41 -15.03
CA ALA A 150 -9.71 -3.65 -15.30
C ALA A 150 -10.91 -4.50 -15.70
N ALA A 151 -10.68 -5.60 -16.48
CA ALA A 151 -11.74 -6.48 -16.94
C ALA A 151 -12.33 -7.35 -15.81
N LYS A 152 -11.51 -7.77 -14.84
CA LYS A 152 -11.91 -8.68 -13.76
C LYS A 152 -12.16 -7.98 -12.42
N THR A 153 -12.03 -6.65 -12.34
CA THR A 153 -12.27 -5.84 -11.14
C THR A 153 -13.63 -5.15 -11.24
N THR A 154 -14.41 -5.26 -10.16
CA THR A 154 -15.71 -4.59 -10.05
C THR A 154 -15.54 -3.12 -9.73
N LEU A 155 -14.71 -2.78 -8.73
CA LEU A 155 -14.49 -1.39 -8.30
C LEU A 155 -12.99 -1.12 -8.03
N PHE A 156 -12.56 0.09 -8.32
CA PHE A 156 -11.30 0.68 -7.88
C PHE A 156 -11.61 1.76 -6.84
N LEU A 157 -11.09 1.60 -5.64
CA LEU A 157 -11.25 2.54 -4.52
C LEU A 157 -9.92 3.29 -4.37
N THR A 158 -9.96 4.60 -4.51
CA THR A 158 -8.75 5.41 -4.60
C THR A 158 -8.87 6.69 -3.78
N PRO A 159 -7.77 7.30 -3.35
CA PRO A 159 -7.79 8.69 -2.91
C PRO A 159 -8.15 9.64 -4.07
N LEU A 160 -8.52 10.89 -3.72
CA LEU A 160 -8.87 11.92 -4.69
C LEU A 160 -7.73 12.18 -5.71
N GLY A 161 -8.09 12.26 -6.99
CA GLY A 161 -7.17 12.47 -8.11
C GLY A 161 -6.47 11.21 -8.61
N VAL A 162 -6.28 10.17 -7.79
CA VAL A 162 -5.71 8.90 -8.24
C VAL A 162 -6.65 8.20 -9.21
N GLY A 163 -7.95 8.23 -8.92
CA GLY A 163 -8.97 7.63 -9.79
C GLY A 163 -9.03 8.28 -11.18
N ASP A 164 -8.74 9.57 -11.30
CA ASP A 164 -8.69 10.25 -12.60
C ASP A 164 -7.58 9.68 -13.48
N ARG A 165 -6.42 9.31 -12.90
CA ARG A 165 -5.36 8.60 -13.64
C ARG A 165 -5.83 7.25 -14.19
N LEU A 166 -6.60 6.49 -13.40
CA LEU A 166 -7.15 5.20 -13.87
C LEU A 166 -8.08 5.40 -15.05
N ILE A 167 -8.94 6.43 -14.99
CA ILE A 167 -9.87 6.80 -16.06
C ILE A 167 -9.10 7.22 -17.32
N ASP A 168 -8.05 8.03 -17.18
CA ASP A 168 -7.16 8.43 -18.27
C ASP A 168 -6.44 7.23 -18.91
N TRP A 169 -6.19 6.17 -18.14
CA TRP A 169 -5.64 4.91 -18.64
C TRP A 169 -6.67 3.97 -19.27
N GLY A 170 -7.95 4.36 -19.30
CA GLY A 170 -9.04 3.64 -19.96
C GLY A 170 -9.85 2.75 -19.03
N VAL A 171 -9.72 2.87 -17.72
CA VAL A 171 -10.65 2.22 -16.77
C VAL A 171 -12.00 2.93 -16.85
N ASP A 172 -13.07 2.15 -16.95
CA ASP A 172 -14.44 2.69 -16.95
C ASP A 172 -14.67 3.53 -15.68
N ARG A 173 -15.08 4.79 -15.87
CA ARG A 173 -15.42 5.73 -14.80
C ARG A 173 -16.44 5.15 -13.80
N ALA A 174 -17.37 4.32 -14.25
CA ALA A 174 -18.36 3.68 -13.40
C ALA A 174 -17.76 2.70 -12.37
N LYS A 175 -16.55 2.20 -12.66
CA LYS A 175 -15.79 1.31 -11.77
C LYS A 175 -14.88 2.06 -10.78
N VAL A 176 -14.76 3.38 -10.87
CA VAL A 176 -13.83 4.17 -10.05
C VAL A 176 -14.59 4.98 -9.01
N ARG A 177 -14.20 4.82 -7.75
CA ARG A 177 -14.69 5.65 -6.63
C ARG A 177 -13.51 6.30 -5.94
N GLN A 178 -13.59 7.61 -5.75
CA GLN A 178 -12.54 8.42 -5.14
C GLN A 178 -13.01 8.94 -3.78
N PHE A 179 -12.10 8.94 -2.81
CA PHE A 179 -12.40 9.29 -1.41
C PHE A 179 -11.41 10.32 -0.88
N ASP A 180 -11.94 11.25 -0.12
CA ASP A 180 -11.15 12.06 0.81
C ASP A 180 -10.95 11.29 2.12
N TRP A 181 -10.05 11.74 2.96
CA TRP A 181 -9.85 11.17 4.29
C TRP A 181 -11.17 11.16 5.08
N TRP A 182 -11.38 10.10 5.85
CA TRP A 182 -12.57 9.80 6.63
C TRP A 182 -13.82 9.46 5.81
N GLN A 183 -13.72 9.44 4.50
CA GLN A 183 -14.78 8.95 3.63
C GLN A 183 -14.60 7.47 3.33
N GLY A 184 -15.69 6.78 3.08
CA GLY A 184 -15.66 5.35 2.81
C GLY A 184 -16.89 4.86 2.06
N THR A 185 -16.89 3.57 1.80
CA THR A 185 -17.99 2.87 1.11
C THR A 185 -18.12 1.47 1.68
N GLU A 186 -19.23 0.84 1.37
CA GLU A 186 -19.42 -0.60 1.60
C GLU A 186 -19.50 -1.31 0.26
N VAL A 187 -18.76 -2.41 0.13
CA VAL A 187 -18.68 -3.21 -1.11
C VAL A 187 -18.64 -4.68 -0.72
N GLY A 188 -19.66 -5.46 -1.13
CA GLY A 188 -19.73 -6.89 -0.82
C GLY A 188 -19.76 -7.20 0.68
N GLY A 189 -20.42 -6.36 1.49
CA GLY A 189 -20.46 -6.50 2.95
C GLY A 189 -19.19 -6.06 3.68
N VAL A 190 -18.17 -5.58 2.95
CA VAL A 190 -16.93 -5.04 3.52
C VAL A 190 -16.98 -3.53 3.52
N ARG A 191 -16.83 -2.90 4.69
CA ARG A 191 -16.72 -1.45 4.83
C ARG A 191 -15.26 -1.04 4.68
N ILE A 192 -15.00 -0.12 3.78
CA ILE A 192 -13.65 0.36 3.44
C ILE A 192 -13.64 1.88 3.59
N THR A 193 -12.78 2.39 4.46
CA THR A 193 -12.70 3.82 4.80
C THR A 193 -11.28 4.33 4.56
N ALA A 194 -11.15 5.40 3.76
CA ALA A 194 -9.89 6.12 3.60
C ALA A 194 -9.58 6.91 4.87
N THR A 195 -8.35 6.83 5.33
CA THR A 195 -7.88 7.54 6.53
C THR A 195 -6.61 8.33 6.22
N PRO A 196 -6.27 9.36 7.02
CA PRO A 196 -5.06 10.13 6.80
C PRO A 196 -3.79 9.27 6.79
N ALA A 197 -2.82 9.72 5.98
CA ALA A 197 -1.44 9.26 5.97
C ALA A 197 -0.50 10.46 5.84
N GLN A 198 0.75 10.31 6.22
CA GLN A 198 1.80 11.31 6.13
C GLN A 198 2.75 10.95 5.00
N HIS A 199 2.42 11.38 3.77
CA HIS A 199 3.19 10.99 2.58
C HIS A 199 3.13 12.10 1.50
N PHE A 200 3.39 11.74 0.26
CA PHE A 200 3.29 12.64 -0.89
C PHE A 200 2.88 11.85 -2.14
N SER A 201 2.57 12.56 -3.21
CA SER A 201 2.20 11.98 -4.50
C SER A 201 2.97 12.61 -5.64
N GLY A 202 2.99 11.92 -6.78
CA GLY A 202 3.60 12.37 -8.02
C GLY A 202 4.33 11.26 -8.76
N ARG A 203 4.23 11.26 -10.08
CA ARG A 203 4.84 10.29 -10.99
C ARG A 203 5.78 10.94 -11.99
N GLY A 204 5.84 12.27 -12.02
CA GLY A 204 6.63 13.03 -12.97
C GLY A 204 7.15 14.34 -12.38
N LEU A 205 7.67 15.20 -13.25
CA LEU A 205 8.34 16.43 -12.82
C LEU A 205 7.34 17.54 -12.39
N HIS A 206 6.06 17.45 -12.76
CA HIS A 206 5.11 18.57 -12.63
C HIS A 206 3.81 18.19 -11.88
N ASP A 207 3.70 16.97 -11.37
CA ASP A 207 2.48 16.45 -10.76
C ASP A 207 2.58 16.18 -9.25
N ALA A 208 3.66 16.63 -8.61
CA ALA A 208 3.86 16.51 -7.17
C ALA A 208 2.70 17.14 -6.37
N GLY A 209 2.04 16.34 -5.54
CA GLY A 209 0.90 16.75 -4.72
C GLY A 209 -0.41 16.95 -5.50
N LYS A 210 -0.52 16.47 -6.74
CA LYS A 210 -1.75 16.61 -7.55
C LYS A 210 -2.81 15.56 -7.23
N THR A 211 -2.44 14.48 -6.56
CA THR A 211 -3.35 13.45 -6.05
C THR A 211 -3.20 13.35 -4.55
N LEU A 212 -4.26 12.90 -3.87
CA LEU A 212 -4.22 12.61 -2.44
C LEU A 212 -3.59 11.22 -2.21
N TRP A 213 -3.14 10.94 -1.00
CA TRP A 213 -2.70 9.64 -0.48
C TRP A 213 -3.54 9.27 0.74
N ALA A 214 -3.66 7.99 1.02
CA ALA A 214 -4.47 7.50 2.14
C ALA A 214 -3.96 6.17 2.69
N SER A 215 -4.16 5.96 3.99
CA SER A 215 -4.26 4.65 4.59
C SER A 215 -5.71 4.17 4.54
N TRP A 216 -5.96 2.89 4.83
CA TRP A 216 -7.30 2.30 4.72
C TRP A 216 -7.67 1.45 5.93
N VAL A 217 -8.88 1.64 6.41
CA VAL A 217 -9.54 0.74 7.37
C VAL A 217 -10.47 -0.17 6.59
N ILE A 218 -10.33 -1.48 6.78
CA ILE A 218 -11.11 -2.53 6.11
C ILE A 218 -11.83 -3.34 7.21
N GLN A 219 -13.15 -3.36 7.18
CA GLN A 219 -13.97 -3.99 8.21
C GLN A 219 -14.95 -4.97 7.57
N HIS A 220 -14.98 -6.20 8.08
CA HIS A 220 -15.93 -7.23 7.69
C HIS A 220 -16.38 -8.00 8.92
N ASP A 221 -17.66 -7.95 9.22
CA ASP A 221 -18.20 -8.44 10.49
C ASP A 221 -17.41 -7.85 11.67
N GLU A 222 -16.85 -8.72 12.55
CA GLU A 222 -16.03 -8.30 13.68
C GLU A 222 -14.54 -8.08 13.31
N LEU A 223 -14.11 -8.50 12.11
CA LEU A 223 -12.73 -8.36 11.65
C LEU A 223 -12.41 -6.92 11.24
N ARG A 224 -11.31 -6.40 11.76
CA ARG A 224 -10.82 -5.04 11.49
C ARG A 224 -9.37 -5.07 11.08
N LEU A 225 -9.11 -4.63 9.86
CA LEU A 225 -7.77 -4.53 9.30
C LEU A 225 -7.42 -3.07 9.08
N PHE A 226 -6.15 -2.74 9.28
CA PHE A 226 -5.59 -1.47 8.89
C PHE A 226 -4.51 -1.69 7.84
N PHE A 227 -4.57 -0.96 6.73
CA PHE A 227 -3.54 -0.94 5.69
C PHE A 227 -2.97 0.48 5.58
N SER A 228 -1.69 0.64 5.92
CA SER A 228 -1.09 1.97 5.99
C SER A 228 -0.88 2.63 4.62
N GLY A 229 -0.72 1.83 3.53
CA GLY A 229 0.00 2.35 2.37
C GLY A 229 1.39 2.82 2.80
N ASP A 230 1.88 3.88 2.18
CA ASP A 230 3.12 4.55 2.59
C ASP A 230 2.84 5.74 3.49
N THR A 231 3.60 5.87 4.56
CA THR A 231 3.42 6.95 5.54
C THR A 231 4.62 7.09 6.47
N GLY A 232 5.02 8.30 6.77
CA GLY A 232 5.79 8.58 7.97
C GLY A 232 4.90 8.49 9.22
N TYR A 233 5.53 8.46 10.38
CA TYR A 233 4.78 8.50 11.64
C TYR A 233 4.17 9.88 11.88
N PHE A 234 2.90 9.89 12.29
CA PHE A 234 2.18 11.10 12.70
C PHE A 234 1.10 10.77 13.75
N LYS A 235 0.65 11.80 14.47
CA LYS A 235 -0.32 11.62 15.58
C LYS A 235 -1.69 11.10 15.13
N GLY A 236 -1.99 11.12 13.85
CA GLY A 236 -3.24 10.60 13.29
C GLY A 236 -3.46 9.11 13.53
N PHE A 237 -2.41 8.32 13.76
CA PHE A 237 -2.55 6.90 14.14
C PHE A 237 -3.37 6.73 15.42
N LYS A 238 -3.18 7.62 16.43
CA LYS A 238 -4.00 7.61 17.65
C LYS A 238 -5.48 7.90 17.37
N GLU A 239 -5.73 8.85 16.46
CA GLU A 239 -7.09 9.20 16.07
C GLU A 239 -7.77 8.04 15.33
N ILE A 240 -7.04 7.40 14.40
CA ILE A 240 -7.53 6.23 13.67
C ILE A 240 -7.82 5.08 14.65
N GLY A 241 -6.88 4.79 15.56
CA GLY A 241 -7.06 3.78 16.61
C GLY A 241 -8.25 4.05 17.52
N ALA A 242 -8.46 5.31 17.92
CA ALA A 242 -9.60 5.70 18.75
C ALA A 242 -10.95 5.57 18.01
N ARG A 243 -10.99 5.82 16.69
CA ARG A 243 -12.22 5.77 15.88
C ARG A 243 -12.60 4.36 15.44
N PHE A 244 -11.63 3.54 15.10
CA PHE A 244 -11.85 2.27 14.40
C PHE A 244 -11.26 1.05 15.11
N GLY A 245 -10.34 1.24 16.03
CA GLY A 245 -9.70 0.15 16.79
C GLY A 245 -10.63 -0.51 17.82
N PRO A 246 -10.19 -1.59 18.44
CA PRO A 246 -8.93 -2.27 18.17
C PRO A 246 -8.92 -2.94 16.78
N PHE A 247 -7.72 -3.06 16.17
CA PHE A 247 -7.55 -3.78 14.92
C PHE A 247 -7.03 -5.21 15.19
N ASP A 248 -7.52 -6.19 14.45
CA ASP A 248 -7.02 -7.56 14.53
C ASP A 248 -5.62 -7.66 13.93
N VAL A 249 -5.44 -7.06 12.74
CA VAL A 249 -4.15 -7.01 12.03
C VAL A 249 -3.92 -5.61 11.47
N ALA A 250 -2.74 -5.05 11.75
CA ALA A 250 -2.26 -3.82 11.14
C ALA A 250 -1.15 -4.15 10.13
N LEU A 251 -1.45 -3.93 8.84
CA LEU A 251 -0.49 -4.00 7.75
C LEU A 251 0.22 -2.65 7.69
N LEU A 252 1.41 -2.57 8.29
CA LEU A 252 2.15 -1.33 8.43
C LEU A 252 3.41 -1.31 7.57
N GLU A 253 3.62 -0.21 6.91
CA GLU A 253 4.85 0.08 6.20
C GLU A 253 6.06 -0.11 7.12
N THR A 254 7.04 -0.86 6.62
CA THR A 254 8.27 -1.16 7.33
C THR A 254 9.38 -1.38 6.30
N GLY A 255 9.70 -0.35 5.54
CA GLY A 255 10.71 -0.42 4.49
C GLY A 255 10.97 0.94 3.86
N ALA A 256 12.02 1.02 3.02
CA ALA A 256 12.42 2.25 2.33
C ALA A 256 12.69 3.46 3.25
N TYR A 257 12.79 3.26 4.55
CA TYR A 257 13.08 4.32 5.51
C TYR A 257 14.53 4.80 5.44
N ASP A 258 14.73 6.09 5.73
CA ASP A 258 16.07 6.67 5.90
C ASP A 258 15.98 7.97 6.71
N LYS A 259 17.05 8.31 7.43
CA LYS A 259 17.15 9.55 8.22
C LYS A 259 17.10 10.83 7.38
N ARG A 260 17.30 10.72 6.08
CA ARG A 260 17.24 11.85 5.13
C ARG A 260 15.82 12.20 4.70
N TRP A 261 14.85 11.26 4.86
CA TRP A 261 13.43 11.50 4.59
C TRP A 261 12.53 10.92 5.69
N PRO A 262 12.70 11.42 6.93
CA PRO A 262 12.08 10.83 8.12
C PRO A 262 10.56 10.94 8.14
N ASP A 263 9.99 11.86 7.36
CA ASP A 263 8.57 12.20 7.45
C ASP A 263 7.68 11.38 6.51
N VAL A 264 8.26 10.55 5.64
CA VAL A 264 7.49 9.88 4.57
C VAL A 264 7.55 8.37 4.60
N HIS A 265 8.50 7.80 5.36
CA HIS A 265 8.61 6.36 5.64
C HIS A 265 9.00 6.15 7.09
N MET A 266 8.22 5.33 7.81
CA MET A 266 8.44 5.08 9.24
C MET A 266 9.74 4.31 9.49
N GLN A 267 10.55 4.80 10.44
CA GLN A 267 11.58 3.97 11.05
C GLN A 267 10.92 2.78 11.77
N PRO A 268 11.57 1.63 11.93
CA PRO A 268 10.96 0.47 12.61
C PRO A 268 10.42 0.75 14.01
N GLU A 269 11.07 1.66 14.75
CA GLU A 269 10.60 2.14 16.06
C GLU A 269 9.29 2.93 15.95
N GLU A 270 9.12 3.69 14.87
CA GLU A 270 7.91 4.46 14.58
C GLU A 270 6.79 3.56 14.09
N THR A 271 7.10 2.51 13.29
CA THR A 271 6.14 1.45 12.94
C THR A 271 5.59 0.78 14.20
N MET A 272 6.46 0.49 15.18
CA MET A 272 6.05 -0.07 16.45
C MET A 272 5.18 0.90 17.25
N GLN A 273 5.48 2.20 17.23
CA GLN A 273 4.64 3.22 17.88
C GLN A 273 3.27 3.32 17.20
N ALA A 274 3.24 3.33 15.86
CA ALA A 274 1.99 3.34 15.09
C ALA A 274 1.12 2.11 15.40
N PHE A 275 1.73 0.93 15.52
CA PHE A 275 1.06 -0.30 15.93
C PHE A 275 0.35 -0.16 17.29
N HIS A 276 1.03 0.42 18.29
CA HIS A 276 0.44 0.66 19.60
C HIS A 276 -0.66 1.72 19.55
N ASP A 277 -0.45 2.81 18.81
CA ASP A 277 -1.41 3.91 18.66
C ASP A 277 -2.72 3.44 17.98
N LEU A 278 -2.62 2.47 17.06
CA LEU A 278 -3.76 1.81 16.42
C LEU A 278 -4.49 0.82 17.35
N ASN A 279 -3.90 0.46 18.48
CA ASN A 279 -4.40 -0.61 19.35
C ASN A 279 -4.58 -1.92 18.59
N ALA A 280 -3.58 -2.33 17.82
CA ALA A 280 -3.63 -3.52 16.97
C ALA A 280 -3.19 -4.80 17.70
N GLY A 281 -3.77 -5.94 17.33
CA GLY A 281 -3.46 -7.25 17.90
C GLY A 281 -2.24 -7.93 17.27
N TRP A 282 -2.11 -7.81 15.93
CA TRP A 282 -0.99 -8.37 15.17
C TRP A 282 -0.38 -7.32 14.24
N LEU A 283 0.95 -7.30 14.20
CA LEU A 283 1.72 -6.48 13.25
C LEU A 283 2.09 -7.30 12.02
N PHE A 284 1.75 -6.79 10.82
CA PHE A 284 2.14 -7.35 9.54
C PHE A 284 2.98 -6.30 8.79
N PRO A 285 4.31 -6.45 8.68
CA PRO A 285 5.16 -5.50 7.99
C PRO A 285 5.00 -5.61 6.47
N VAL A 286 4.62 -4.52 5.82
CA VAL A 286 4.52 -4.37 4.36
C VAL A 286 5.58 -3.41 3.83
N HIS A 287 5.62 -3.18 2.50
CA HIS A 287 6.57 -2.29 1.83
C HIS A 287 8.03 -2.75 1.92
N ASN A 288 8.27 -4.06 1.96
CA ASN A 288 9.60 -4.65 2.09
C ASN A 288 9.72 -5.96 1.31
N GLY A 289 10.95 -6.45 1.12
CA GLY A 289 11.24 -7.77 0.56
C GLY A 289 10.90 -7.95 -0.93
N THR A 290 10.62 -6.89 -1.69
CA THR A 290 10.20 -7.00 -3.10
C THR A 290 10.98 -6.09 -4.05
N PHE A 291 11.21 -4.83 -3.69
CA PHE A 291 11.91 -3.85 -4.53
C PHE A 291 13.07 -3.19 -3.79
N ASP A 292 14.10 -2.81 -4.54
CA ASP A 292 15.30 -2.11 -4.03
C ASP A 292 15.06 -0.59 -3.92
N LEU A 293 14.29 -0.18 -2.91
CA LEU A 293 13.87 1.22 -2.69
C LEU A 293 14.57 1.91 -1.51
N GLY A 294 15.15 1.13 -0.58
CA GLY A 294 15.80 1.66 0.63
C GLY A 294 17.30 1.91 0.47
N MET A 295 17.88 2.58 1.47
CA MET A 295 19.33 2.78 1.65
C MET A 295 19.87 1.91 2.79
N HIS A 296 19.27 0.76 3.01
CA HIS A 296 19.62 -0.24 4.01
C HIS A 296 19.70 -1.62 3.34
N ARG A 297 20.27 -2.62 4.01
CA ARG A 297 20.23 -4.00 3.50
C ARG A 297 18.76 -4.43 3.39
N TRP A 298 18.47 -5.28 2.43
CA TRP A 298 17.09 -5.71 2.18
C TRP A 298 16.44 -6.47 3.37
N GLN A 299 17.26 -7.11 4.23
CA GLN A 299 16.80 -7.79 5.44
C GLN A 299 16.56 -6.82 6.61
N ASP A 300 17.24 -5.66 6.66
CA ASP A 300 17.23 -4.77 7.83
C ASP A 300 15.82 -4.41 8.32
N PRO A 301 14.83 -4.13 7.46
CA PRO A 301 13.46 -3.89 7.91
C PRO A 301 12.86 -5.06 8.68
N PHE A 302 13.09 -6.28 8.19
CA PHE A 302 12.60 -7.50 8.85
C PHE A 302 13.34 -7.79 10.17
N ASP A 303 14.67 -7.70 10.14
CA ASP A 303 15.49 -7.97 11.32
C ASP A 303 15.14 -6.99 12.45
N ARG A 304 15.05 -5.70 12.12
CA ARG A 304 14.80 -4.68 13.13
C ARG A 304 13.39 -4.75 13.69
N ILE A 305 12.37 -4.94 12.84
CA ILE A 305 10.98 -5.03 13.35
C ILE A 305 10.77 -6.31 14.16
N ALA A 306 11.41 -7.43 13.77
CA ALA A 306 11.35 -8.68 14.52
C ALA A 306 12.02 -8.56 15.89
N GLN A 307 13.20 -7.92 15.97
CA GLN A 307 13.88 -7.61 17.22
C GLN A 307 12.99 -6.78 18.16
N LEU A 308 12.40 -5.68 17.63
CA LEU A 308 11.52 -4.81 18.41
C LEU A 308 10.25 -5.52 18.87
N ALA A 309 9.70 -6.41 18.05
CA ALA A 309 8.54 -7.22 18.41
C ALA A 309 8.86 -8.20 19.54
N ASP A 310 10.01 -8.88 19.48
CA ASP A 310 10.47 -9.77 20.56
C ASP A 310 10.69 -8.98 21.87
N ASP A 311 11.40 -7.85 21.80
CA ASP A 311 11.72 -7.02 22.96
C ASP A 311 10.48 -6.45 23.67
N LYS A 312 9.42 -6.18 22.90
CA LYS A 312 8.18 -5.57 23.40
C LYS A 312 7.02 -6.55 23.56
N GLY A 313 7.20 -7.83 23.24
CA GLY A 313 6.14 -8.85 23.29
C GLY A 313 5.01 -8.61 22.30
N VAL A 314 5.31 -7.97 21.15
CA VAL A 314 4.35 -7.71 20.09
C VAL A 314 4.18 -8.95 19.21
N LYS A 315 2.94 -9.31 18.89
CA LYS A 315 2.64 -10.38 17.95
C LYS A 315 2.94 -9.92 16.52
N LEU A 316 4.00 -10.46 15.95
CA LEU A 316 4.47 -10.19 14.60
C LEU A 316 4.14 -11.37 13.67
N THR A 317 3.60 -11.09 12.49
CA THR A 317 3.37 -12.11 11.45
C THR A 317 4.14 -11.74 10.18
N THR A 318 4.94 -12.68 9.68
CA THR A 318 5.83 -12.50 8.52
C THR A 318 5.71 -13.69 7.56
N PRO A 319 4.55 -13.89 6.92
CA PRO A 319 4.38 -14.99 5.98
C PRO A 319 5.31 -14.83 4.77
N GLU A 320 5.68 -15.95 4.15
CA GLU A 320 6.34 -15.97 2.84
C GLU A 320 5.42 -15.39 1.75
N MET A 321 5.99 -15.05 0.61
CA MET A 321 5.19 -14.64 -0.54
C MET A 321 4.28 -15.79 -0.99
N GLY A 322 2.96 -15.54 -1.08
CA GLY A 322 1.96 -16.56 -1.42
C GLY A 322 1.53 -17.47 -0.27
N GLU A 323 2.06 -17.31 0.93
CA GLU A 323 1.58 -18.04 2.10
C GLU A 323 0.22 -17.52 2.55
N ALA A 324 -0.69 -18.44 2.89
CA ALA A 324 -2.01 -18.12 3.42
C ALA A 324 -1.92 -17.76 4.91
N LEU A 325 -2.49 -16.63 5.28
CA LEU A 325 -2.64 -16.20 6.67
C LEU A 325 -4.13 -16.13 7.03
N ASP A 326 -4.55 -16.90 8.05
CA ASP A 326 -5.87 -16.75 8.66
C ASP A 326 -5.90 -15.46 9.50
N LEU A 327 -6.74 -14.50 9.11
CA LEU A 327 -6.84 -13.20 9.78
C LEU A 327 -7.56 -13.27 11.14
N LYS A 328 -8.32 -14.33 11.41
CA LYS A 328 -8.96 -14.57 12.72
C LYS A 328 -8.03 -15.27 13.70
N GLN A 329 -7.10 -16.05 13.18
CA GLN A 329 -6.10 -16.79 13.97
C GLN A 329 -4.71 -16.63 13.34
N PRO A 330 -4.15 -15.39 13.28
CA PRO A 330 -2.85 -15.19 12.69
C PRO A 330 -1.76 -15.95 13.42
N HIS A 331 -0.78 -16.42 12.67
CA HIS A 331 0.42 -17.08 13.23
C HIS A 331 1.65 -16.19 12.98
N ALA A 332 2.71 -16.42 13.75
CA ALA A 332 3.93 -15.61 13.66
C ALA A 332 4.62 -15.67 12.28
N GLY A 333 4.45 -16.78 11.56
CA GLY A 333 5.21 -17.04 10.34
C GLY A 333 6.65 -17.45 10.64
N GLY A 334 7.40 -17.77 9.59
CA GLY A 334 8.83 -18.05 9.69
C GLY A 334 9.66 -16.76 9.56
N ARG A 335 10.88 -16.77 10.07
CA ARG A 335 11.88 -15.72 9.77
C ARG A 335 12.67 -16.11 8.53
N TRP A 336 11.96 -16.33 7.43
CA TRP A 336 12.46 -16.89 6.16
C TRP A 336 13.64 -16.11 5.59
N TRP A 337 13.68 -14.81 5.81
CA TRP A 337 14.74 -13.90 5.31
C TRP A 337 16.10 -14.13 5.99
N GLN A 338 16.15 -14.68 7.21
CA GLN A 338 17.40 -14.89 7.96
C GLN A 338 18.29 -15.97 7.36
N ASN A 339 17.70 -16.88 6.57
CA ASN A 339 18.42 -17.95 5.90
C ASN A 339 18.94 -17.56 4.50
N LEU A 340 18.68 -16.31 4.07
CA LEU A 340 19.08 -15.79 2.78
C LEU A 340 20.29 -14.85 2.92
N LYS A 341 21.16 -14.84 1.90
CA LYS A 341 22.28 -13.92 1.81
C LYS A 341 21.97 -12.76 0.88
#